data_9214d0d1648f2009cf3259c378f1e5e2
#
_entry.id   9214d0d1648f2009cf3259c378f1e5e2
#
_cell.length_a   1.000
_cell.length_b   1.000
_cell.length_c   1.000
_cell.angle_alpha   90.00
_cell.angle_beta   90.00
_cell.angle_gamma   90.00
#
_symmetry.space_group_name_H-M   'P 1'
#
loop_
_entity.id
_entity.type
_entity.pdbx_description
1 polymer ?
#
loop_
_entity_poly.entity_id
_entity_poly.type
_entity_poly.pdbx_seq_one_letter_code
_entity_poly.pdbx_strand_id
1 'polypeptide(L)'
;MAGILIIAHTPIASAMLSFAEHVYGSIPEHIQAVDIPAHEDAKISFERVLTAAKAVERHGELLVLTDVMGATPANVASRLMTQQNSSGVKLKVQILAGLNLPMLMRAVSYKDDALDVLAQKTLQGGQNGILRLGAMANVQTTEVQD
;
A
#
# COMPACT_ATOMS: atom_id res chain seq x y z
N MET A 1 -0.99 1.44 -15.46
CA MET A 1 -1.91 1.40 -14.31
C MET A 1 -1.58 0.20 -13.44
N ALA A 2 -1.69 0.33 -12.14
CA ALA A 2 -1.36 -0.74 -11.21
C ALA A 2 -2.54 -1.10 -10.33
N GLY A 3 -2.55 -2.33 -9.79
CA GLY A 3 -3.38 -2.66 -8.65
C GLY A 3 -2.67 -2.26 -7.36
N ILE A 4 -3.42 -2.13 -6.28
CA ILE A 4 -2.90 -1.77 -4.96
C ILE A 4 -3.23 -2.90 -3.99
N LEU A 5 -2.20 -3.39 -3.29
CA LEU A 5 -2.37 -4.46 -2.31
C LEU A 5 -1.77 -4.00 -0.97
N ILE A 6 -2.59 -4.03 0.07
CA ILE A 6 -2.15 -3.71 1.42
C ILE A 6 -1.85 -5.02 2.12
N ILE A 7 -0.63 -5.20 2.62
CA ILE A 7 -0.21 -6.39 3.34
C ILE A 7 0.36 -5.94 4.68
N ALA A 8 -0.29 -6.30 5.77
CA ALA A 8 0.10 -5.80 7.08
C ALA A 8 -0.33 -6.78 8.17
N HIS A 9 0.19 -6.58 9.37
CA HIS A 9 -0.22 -7.38 10.53
C HIS A 9 -1.72 -7.20 10.79
N THR A 10 -2.37 -8.28 11.20
CA THR A 10 -3.80 -8.26 11.57
C THR A 10 -4.02 -7.29 12.75
N PRO A 11 -5.00 -6.39 12.71
CA PRO A 11 -6.01 -6.16 11.67
C PRO A 11 -5.71 -4.94 10.80
N ILE A 12 -4.46 -4.56 10.62
CA ILE A 12 -4.07 -3.27 10.05
C ILE A 12 -4.51 -3.15 8.59
N ALA A 13 -4.28 -4.18 7.79
CA ALA A 13 -4.57 -4.09 6.36
C ALA A 13 -6.07 -3.94 6.10
N SER A 14 -6.89 -4.77 6.74
CA SER A 14 -8.34 -4.68 6.60
C SER A 14 -8.89 -3.38 7.20
N ALA A 15 -8.31 -2.91 8.30
CA ALA A 15 -8.71 -1.63 8.89
C ALA A 15 -8.41 -0.46 7.97
N MET A 16 -7.29 -0.48 7.27
CA MET A 16 -6.95 0.53 6.27
C MET A 16 -7.95 0.54 5.12
N LEU A 17 -8.37 -0.64 4.67
CA LEU A 17 -9.36 -0.75 3.61
C LEU A 17 -10.72 -0.22 4.08
N SER A 18 -11.11 -0.50 5.32
CA SER A 18 -12.31 0.04 5.93
C SER A 18 -12.27 1.57 6.02
N PHE A 19 -11.11 2.12 6.34
CA PHE A 19 -10.92 3.57 6.34
C PHE A 19 -11.16 4.14 4.94
N ALA A 20 -10.61 3.51 3.91
CA ALA A 20 -10.81 3.96 2.54
C ALA A 20 -12.29 3.92 2.15
N GLU A 21 -12.98 2.86 2.54
CA GLU A 21 -14.43 2.76 2.29
C GLU A 21 -15.18 3.90 2.97
N HIS A 22 -14.82 4.22 4.20
CA HIS A 22 -15.45 5.31 4.95
C HIS A 22 -15.24 6.67 4.26
N VAL A 23 -14.00 6.93 3.82
CA VAL A 23 -13.65 8.23 3.23
C VAL A 23 -14.25 8.42 1.85
N TYR A 24 -14.25 7.36 1.03
CA TYR A 24 -14.66 7.45 -0.36
C TYR A 24 -16.09 6.96 -0.63
N GLY A 25 -16.78 6.48 0.39
CA GLY A 25 -18.17 6.00 0.28
C GLY A 25 -18.30 4.57 -0.21
N SER A 26 -17.25 3.98 -0.74
CA SER A 26 -17.18 2.60 -1.16
C SER A 26 -15.73 2.17 -1.19
N ILE A 27 -15.48 0.84 -1.25
CA ILE A 27 -14.12 0.33 -1.42
C ILE A 27 -13.66 0.71 -2.83
N PRO A 28 -12.55 1.44 -2.98
CA PRO A 28 -12.05 1.80 -4.31
C PRO A 28 -11.72 0.56 -5.13
N GLU A 29 -11.91 0.66 -6.44
CA GLU A 29 -11.60 -0.45 -7.34
C GLU A 29 -10.10 -0.72 -7.38
N HIS A 30 -9.75 -1.99 -7.61
CA HIS A 30 -8.37 -2.44 -7.78
C HIS A 30 -7.51 -2.30 -6.53
N ILE A 31 -8.15 -2.39 -5.36
CA ILE A 31 -7.47 -2.36 -4.06
C ILE A 31 -7.96 -3.54 -3.24
N GLN A 32 -7.02 -4.28 -2.65
CA GLN A 32 -7.32 -5.36 -1.71
C GLN A 32 -6.40 -5.29 -0.51
N ALA A 33 -6.78 -5.98 0.56
CA ALA A 33 -6.03 -6.03 1.80
C ALA A 33 -5.87 -7.48 2.25
N VAL A 34 -4.69 -7.81 2.76
CA VAL A 34 -4.39 -9.11 3.35
C VAL A 34 -3.81 -8.88 4.73
N ASP A 35 -4.52 -9.35 5.75
CA ASP A 35 -4.02 -9.36 7.12
C ASP A 35 -3.15 -10.60 7.35
N ILE A 36 -1.99 -10.40 7.94
CA ILE A 36 -1.07 -11.48 8.30
C ILE A 36 -1.19 -11.70 9.81
N PRO A 37 -1.86 -12.78 10.25
CA PRO A 37 -1.98 -13.05 11.68
C PRO A 37 -0.67 -13.58 12.26
N ALA A 38 -0.50 -13.39 13.57
CA ALA A 38 0.64 -13.94 14.28
C ALA A 38 0.62 -15.47 14.16
N HIS A 39 1.83 -16.04 13.97
CA HIS A 39 2.03 -17.50 13.95
C HIS A 39 1.39 -18.23 12.75
N GLU A 40 0.91 -17.52 11.75
CA GLU A 40 0.48 -18.16 10.51
C GLU A 40 1.71 -18.71 9.78
N ASP A 41 1.61 -19.93 9.25
CA ASP A 41 2.65 -20.53 8.43
C ASP A 41 2.96 -19.60 7.25
N ALA A 42 4.24 -19.33 7.02
CA ALA A 42 4.68 -18.41 5.96
C ALA A 42 4.21 -18.84 4.57
N LYS A 43 4.09 -20.14 4.33
CA LYS A 43 3.58 -20.66 3.07
C LYS A 43 2.12 -20.31 2.88
N ILE A 44 1.32 -20.42 3.93
CA ILE A 44 -0.10 -20.08 3.90
C ILE A 44 -0.25 -18.57 3.68
N SER A 45 0.51 -17.76 4.41
CA SER A 45 0.49 -16.31 4.24
C SER A 45 0.83 -15.92 2.81
N PHE A 46 1.87 -16.53 2.24
CA PHE A 46 2.27 -16.23 0.88
C PHE A 46 1.21 -16.64 -0.13
N GLU A 47 0.57 -17.78 0.03
CA GLU A 47 -0.48 -18.23 -0.88
C GLU A 47 -1.67 -17.26 -0.87
N ARG A 48 -2.04 -16.77 0.30
CA ARG A 48 -3.11 -15.78 0.44
C ARG A 48 -2.75 -14.47 -0.24
N VAL A 49 -1.51 -14.02 -0.05
CA VAL A 49 -1.00 -12.80 -0.66
C VAL A 49 -0.93 -12.94 -2.18
N LEU A 50 -0.45 -14.07 -2.68
CA LEU A 50 -0.35 -14.30 -4.12
C LEU A 50 -1.73 -14.32 -4.77
N THR A 51 -2.72 -14.96 -4.13
CA THR A 51 -4.09 -14.97 -4.62
C THR A 51 -4.64 -13.55 -4.74
N ALA A 52 -4.44 -12.73 -3.70
CA ALA A 52 -4.90 -11.35 -3.70
C ALA A 52 -4.16 -10.52 -4.77
N ALA A 53 -2.87 -10.73 -4.92
CA ALA A 53 -2.07 -10.02 -5.92
C ALA A 53 -2.57 -10.32 -7.34
N LYS A 54 -2.85 -11.59 -7.63
CA LYS A 54 -3.37 -11.98 -8.94
C LYS A 54 -4.77 -11.43 -9.20
N ALA A 55 -5.55 -11.25 -8.14
CA ALA A 55 -6.90 -10.71 -8.28
C ALA A 55 -6.92 -9.20 -8.50
N VAL A 56 -5.93 -8.48 -8.01
CA VAL A 56 -5.96 -7.00 -8.00
C VAL A 56 -5.00 -6.36 -9.00
N GLU A 57 -3.99 -7.09 -9.48
CA GLU A 57 -3.01 -6.53 -10.42
C GLU A 57 -3.69 -6.02 -11.69
N ARG A 58 -3.07 -5.01 -12.30
CA ARG A 58 -3.52 -4.49 -13.59
C ARG A 58 -2.31 -4.42 -14.53
N HIS A 59 -2.41 -5.06 -15.69
CA HIS A 59 -1.33 -5.07 -16.69
C HIS A 59 -0.01 -5.61 -16.14
N GLY A 60 -0.08 -6.52 -15.18
CA GLY A 60 1.09 -7.07 -14.51
C GLY A 60 1.73 -6.13 -13.49
N GLU A 61 1.09 -5.01 -13.16
CA GLU A 61 1.66 -4.00 -12.25
C GLU A 61 0.94 -3.99 -10.91
N LEU A 62 1.72 -3.83 -9.85
CA LEU A 62 1.23 -3.91 -8.49
C LEU A 62 2.01 -2.98 -7.57
N LEU A 63 1.29 -2.11 -6.86
CA LEU A 63 1.84 -1.35 -5.74
C LEU A 63 1.44 -2.03 -4.44
N VAL A 64 2.43 -2.38 -3.64
CA VAL A 64 2.22 -3.00 -2.33
C VAL A 64 2.52 -2.00 -1.23
N LEU A 65 1.59 -1.86 -0.29
CA LEU A 65 1.77 -1.05 0.91
C LEU A 65 1.83 -1.99 2.11
N THR A 66 2.89 -1.88 2.90
CA THR A 66 3.07 -2.72 4.09
C THR A 66 3.38 -1.85 5.30
N ASP A 67 3.12 -2.39 6.49
CA ASP A 67 3.23 -1.60 7.72
C ASP A 67 4.67 -1.34 8.14
N VAL A 68 5.47 -2.38 8.39
CA VAL A 68 6.81 -2.23 8.96
C VAL A 68 7.82 -3.03 8.15
N MET A 69 8.89 -2.39 7.75
CA MET A 69 10.00 -3.07 7.07
C MET A 69 10.68 -4.06 8.04
N GLY A 70 11.10 -5.22 7.50
CA GLY A 70 11.79 -6.24 8.29
C GLY A 70 10.88 -7.19 9.03
N ALA A 71 9.55 -6.99 8.98
CA ALA A 71 8.58 -7.88 9.58
C ALA A 71 8.01 -8.86 8.54
N THR A 72 7.26 -9.85 9.00
CA THR A 72 6.72 -10.89 8.13
C THR A 72 5.89 -10.35 6.96
N PRO A 73 4.96 -9.39 7.12
CA PRO A 73 4.21 -8.88 5.98
C PRO A 73 5.11 -8.33 4.86
N ALA A 74 6.14 -7.57 5.21
CA ALA A 74 7.06 -7.03 4.21
C ALA A 74 7.88 -8.14 3.54
N ASN A 75 8.30 -9.14 4.31
CA ASN A 75 9.08 -10.26 3.78
C ASN A 75 8.23 -11.11 2.82
N VAL A 76 6.98 -11.35 3.16
CA VAL A 76 6.05 -12.07 2.29
C VAL A 76 5.80 -11.27 1.01
N ALA A 77 5.63 -9.96 1.14
CA ALA A 77 5.41 -9.08 -0.01
C ALA A 77 6.58 -9.14 -1.00
N SER A 78 7.81 -9.18 -0.50
CA SER A 78 9.01 -9.22 -1.34
C SER A 78 9.03 -10.44 -2.27
N ARG A 79 8.42 -11.53 -1.89
CA ARG A 79 8.37 -12.74 -2.72
C ARG A 79 7.51 -12.57 -3.96
N LEU A 80 6.65 -11.55 -4.00
CA LEU A 80 5.83 -11.26 -5.19
C LEU A 80 6.69 -10.81 -6.37
N MET A 81 7.88 -10.27 -6.12
CA MET A 81 8.74 -9.74 -7.18
C MET A 81 9.22 -10.78 -8.19
N THR A 82 9.13 -12.07 -7.84
CA THR A 82 9.53 -13.16 -8.72
C THR A 82 8.34 -13.93 -9.29
N GLN A 83 7.12 -13.44 -9.10
CA GLN A 83 5.92 -14.14 -9.48
C GLN A 83 5.35 -13.64 -10.81
N GLN A 84 4.43 -14.43 -11.36
CA GLN A 84 3.70 -14.09 -12.58
C GLN A 84 2.21 -13.96 -12.26
N ASN A 85 1.51 -13.20 -13.11
CA ASN A 85 0.05 -13.14 -13.01
C ASN A 85 -0.57 -14.39 -13.64
N SER A 86 -1.91 -14.46 -13.65
CA SER A 86 -2.63 -15.63 -14.17
C SER A 86 -2.41 -15.83 -15.68
N SER A 87 -1.98 -14.81 -16.40
CA SER A 87 -1.69 -14.88 -17.83
C SER A 87 -0.22 -15.16 -18.12
N GLY A 88 0.60 -15.43 -17.10
CA GLY A 88 2.02 -15.74 -17.27
C GLY A 88 2.92 -14.51 -17.41
N VAL A 89 2.40 -13.31 -17.19
CA VAL A 89 3.18 -12.08 -17.24
C VAL A 89 3.86 -11.86 -15.89
N LYS A 90 5.18 -11.62 -15.93
CA LYS A 90 5.93 -11.34 -14.70
C LYS A 90 5.40 -10.07 -14.05
N LEU A 91 5.12 -10.14 -12.76
CA LEU A 91 4.64 -9.00 -12.00
C LEU A 91 5.74 -7.95 -11.84
N LYS A 92 5.38 -6.71 -12.11
CA LYS A 92 6.19 -5.55 -11.74
C LYS A 92 5.63 -5.03 -10.42
N VAL A 93 6.42 -5.16 -9.37
CA VAL A 93 5.98 -4.86 -8.02
C VAL A 93 6.85 -3.76 -7.43
N GLN A 94 6.21 -2.74 -6.87
CA GLN A 94 6.88 -1.76 -6.01
C GLN A 94 6.29 -1.89 -4.62
N ILE A 95 7.14 -1.92 -3.61
CA ILE A 95 6.74 -2.11 -2.22
C ILE A 95 7.14 -0.88 -1.41
N LEU A 96 6.17 -0.29 -0.72
CA LEU A 96 6.40 0.82 0.20
C LEU A 96 6.06 0.36 1.61
N ALA A 97 7.00 0.53 2.53
CA ALA A 97 6.81 0.22 3.94
C ALA A 97 6.59 1.50 4.74
N GLY A 98 6.04 1.38 5.94
CA GLY A 98 5.72 2.53 6.76
C GLY A 98 4.32 3.06 6.49
N LEU A 99 3.40 2.18 6.11
CA LEU A 99 2.03 2.53 5.76
C LEU A 99 1.40 3.46 6.79
N ASN A 100 0.84 4.56 6.29
CA ASN A 100 0.03 5.47 7.08
C ASN A 100 -1.15 5.95 6.26
N LEU A 101 -2.11 6.62 6.89
CA LEU A 101 -3.34 7.03 6.21
C LEU A 101 -3.10 8.04 5.08
N PRO A 102 -2.24 9.06 5.24
CA PRO A 102 -1.94 9.96 4.12
C PRO A 102 -1.35 9.23 2.91
N MET A 103 -0.52 8.22 3.14
CA MET A 103 0.02 7.38 2.08
C MET A 103 -1.09 6.66 1.32
N LEU A 104 -2.00 6.02 2.05
CA LEU A 104 -3.12 5.30 1.45
C LEU A 104 -4.01 6.23 0.62
N MET A 105 -4.34 7.40 1.17
CA MET A 105 -5.16 8.38 0.46
C MET A 105 -4.51 8.83 -0.84
N ARG A 106 -3.21 9.03 -0.82
CA ARG A 106 -2.46 9.42 -2.01
C ARG A 106 -2.48 8.31 -3.05
N ALA A 107 -2.29 7.07 -2.62
CA ALA A 107 -2.34 5.91 -3.52
C ALA A 107 -3.70 5.79 -4.21
N VAL A 108 -4.78 5.98 -3.46
CA VAL A 108 -6.14 5.94 -4.03
C VAL A 108 -6.33 7.07 -5.04
N SER A 109 -5.88 8.28 -4.71
CA SER A 109 -6.07 9.46 -5.56
C SER A 109 -5.35 9.34 -6.91
N TYR A 110 -4.21 8.68 -6.93
CA TYR A 110 -3.37 8.57 -8.13
C TYR A 110 -3.26 7.14 -8.69
N LYS A 111 -4.21 6.29 -8.33
CA LYS A 111 -4.13 4.85 -8.66
C LYS A 111 -4.07 4.56 -10.16
N ASP A 112 -4.51 5.48 -10.99
CA ASP A 112 -4.50 5.29 -12.45
C ASP A 112 -3.23 5.81 -13.12
N ASP A 113 -2.30 6.38 -12.36
CA ASP A 113 -0.99 6.77 -12.87
C ASP A 113 -0.12 5.53 -13.14
N ALA A 114 0.92 5.71 -13.94
CA ALA A 114 1.93 4.67 -14.13
C ALA A 114 2.55 4.28 -12.78
N LEU A 115 2.95 3.01 -12.66
CA LEU A 115 3.41 2.45 -11.38
C LEU A 115 4.51 3.28 -10.72
N ASP A 116 5.54 3.68 -11.46
CA ASP A 116 6.65 4.44 -10.87
C ASP A 116 6.19 5.80 -10.35
N VAL A 117 5.30 6.47 -11.08
CA VAL A 117 4.73 7.76 -10.69
C VAL A 117 3.84 7.58 -9.46
N LEU A 118 3.00 6.57 -9.47
CA LEU A 118 2.13 6.24 -8.35
C LEU A 118 2.94 5.97 -7.08
N ALA A 119 3.98 5.15 -7.18
CA ALA A 119 4.84 4.83 -6.04
C ALA A 119 5.51 6.08 -5.48
N GLN A 120 6.03 6.94 -6.35
CA GLN A 120 6.66 8.19 -5.94
C GLN A 120 5.69 9.11 -5.20
N LYS A 121 4.50 9.33 -5.77
CA LYS A 121 3.49 10.19 -5.16
C LYS A 121 2.98 9.63 -3.84
N THR A 122 2.83 8.31 -3.77
CA THR A 122 2.38 7.64 -2.55
C THR A 122 3.41 7.78 -1.44
N LEU A 123 4.68 7.56 -1.76
CA LEU A 123 5.77 7.73 -0.80
C LEU A 123 5.81 9.17 -0.27
N GLN A 124 5.76 10.16 -1.16
CA GLN A 124 5.75 11.57 -0.78
C GLN A 124 4.54 11.89 0.11
N GLY A 125 3.37 11.37 -0.23
CA GLY A 125 2.16 11.58 0.58
C GLY A 125 2.31 11.06 1.98
N GLY A 126 2.92 9.88 2.13
CA GLY A 126 3.18 9.31 3.44
C GLY A 126 4.16 10.14 4.25
N GLN A 127 5.27 10.56 3.62
CA GLN A 127 6.28 11.37 4.29
C GLN A 127 5.76 12.75 4.68
N ASN A 128 5.04 13.41 3.78
CA ASN A 128 4.53 14.75 4.00
C ASN A 128 3.27 14.79 4.87
N GLY A 129 2.67 13.64 5.11
CA GLY A 129 1.47 13.53 5.94
C GLY A 129 1.73 13.50 7.43
N ILE A 130 2.99 13.47 7.85
CA ILE A 130 3.36 13.50 9.26
C ILE A 130 3.61 14.94 9.65
N LEU A 131 2.71 15.51 10.44
CA LEU A 131 2.70 16.94 10.75
C LEU A 131 2.70 17.15 12.24
N ARG A 132 3.39 18.22 12.65
CA ARG A 132 3.35 18.72 14.02
C ARG A 132 2.40 19.91 14.06
N LEU A 133 1.24 19.74 14.68
CA LEU A 133 0.24 20.79 14.76
C LEU A 133 0.53 21.72 15.95
N GLY A 134 -0.14 22.85 15.94
CA GLY A 134 0.03 23.85 16.99
C GLY A 134 1.25 24.72 16.76
N ALA A 135 2.37 24.43 17.41
CA ALA A 135 3.61 25.17 17.26
C ALA A 135 4.03 25.29 15.80
N MET A 136 3.69 24.31 14.98
CA MET A 136 4.01 24.27 13.57
C MET A 136 3.28 25.35 12.78
N ALA A 137 2.07 25.70 13.17
CA ALA A 137 1.27 26.69 12.44
C ALA A 137 1.98 28.02 12.37
N ASN A 138 2.79 28.37 13.35
CA ASN A 138 3.52 29.63 13.38
C ASN A 138 4.74 29.64 12.45
N VAL A 139 5.23 28.47 12.11
CA VAL A 139 6.41 28.32 11.24
C VAL A 139 5.99 28.24 9.80
N GLN A 140 4.88 27.63 9.55
CA GLN A 140 4.38 27.37 8.20
C GLN A 140 4.16 28.63 7.40
N THR A 141 3.85 29.62 8.11
CA THR A 141 3.62 30.84 7.40
C THR A 141 4.89 31.37 6.80
N THR A 142 5.87 30.80 7.04
CA THR A 142 7.01 31.01 6.52
C THR A 142 7.53 30.15 5.52
N GLU A 143 7.20 29.48 6.31
CA GLU A 143 7.56 28.97 5.71
C GLU A 143 7.45 28.65 4.92
N VAL A 144 7.46 28.74 5.56
CA VAL A 144 7.22 28.65 4.96
C VAL A 144 7.06 28.79 4.44
N GLN A 145 7.09 29.05 4.92
CA GLN A 145 6.90 29.26 4.67
C GLN A 145 6.99 29.12 4.09
N ASP A 146 7.41 29.21 4.96
CA ASP A 146 7.40 29.18 4.76
C ASP A 146 7.39 29.15 4.33
#